data_f2e7c74c3680c9fadaf598887022a77f
#
_entry.id   f2e7c74c3680c9fadaf598887022a77f
#
_cell.length_a   1.000
_cell.length_b   1.000
_cell.length_c   1.000
_cell.angle_alpha   90.00
_cell.angle_beta   90.00
_cell.angle_gamma   90.00
#
_symmetry.space_group_name_H-M   'P 1'
#
loop_
_entity.id
_entity.type
_entity.pdbx_description
1 polymer ?
#
loop_
_entity_poly.entity_id
_entity_poly.type
_entity_poly.pdbx_seq_one_letter_code
_entity_poly.pdbx_strand_id
1 'polypeptide(L)'
;FSGRNRRIRKKHTRPVIMLKGEQGKKLRRALIIAGAAAAVILLALLLRPEPVLMNSAEIANVWNNGVLRVGLRNDVPGLAEDGTGLEWEIAQALAERIMSNSDDYTGDIPALEAVEVTSMSVGAKLRDGSIDAAICLMPRGANAAYAYSRAYYDDPCYILVKPGNENADMSKLKVGCIQSASSSNLYVPSGATRNLLFSYYSDYKDSGYNTASITGYASYTDLFDALDKGQVDAIAINELMLNKYGEGRAYAKHTADIGTLHYAVATLSANSAIATVADMMLSEMGY
;
A
#
# COMPACT_ATOMS: atom_id res chain seq x y z
N PHE A 1 -33.64 -82.05 45.73
CA PHE A 1 -33.27 -80.87 46.55
C PHE A 1 -32.69 -79.78 45.61
N SER A 2 -33.43 -78.70 45.51
CA SER A 2 -33.21 -77.55 44.66
C SER A 2 -32.25 -76.54 45.31
N GLY A 3 -31.22 -76.07 44.62
CA GLY A 3 -30.36 -75.01 45.04
C GLY A 3 -30.21 -73.98 43.86
N ARG A 4 -31.05 -72.92 43.83
CA ARG A 4 -30.95 -71.83 42.89
C ARG A 4 -29.80 -70.88 43.25
N ASN A 5 -28.72 -70.86 42.46
CA ASN A 5 -27.69 -69.89 42.54
C ASN A 5 -28.14 -68.56 41.84
N ARG A 6 -28.45 -67.52 42.61
CA ARG A 6 -28.65 -66.13 42.09
C ARG A 6 -27.30 -65.47 41.91
N ARG A 7 -26.90 -65.29 40.64
CA ARG A 7 -25.77 -64.41 40.28
C ARG A 7 -26.19 -62.95 40.46
N ILE A 8 -25.56 -62.29 41.42
CA ILE A 8 -25.68 -60.84 41.63
C ILE A 8 -24.84 -60.16 40.58
N ARG A 9 -25.46 -59.43 39.60
CA ARG A 9 -24.80 -58.57 38.71
C ARG A 9 -24.34 -57.30 39.45
N LYS A 10 -23.04 -57.13 39.66
CA LYS A 10 -22.44 -55.91 40.12
C LYS A 10 -22.55 -54.88 39.00
N LYS A 11 -23.35 -53.80 39.14
CA LYS A 11 -23.35 -52.61 38.31
C LYS A 11 -22.05 -51.87 38.56
N HIS A 12 -21.16 -51.78 37.54
CA HIS A 12 -20.03 -50.89 37.56
C HIS A 12 -20.57 -49.47 37.35
N THR A 13 -20.77 -48.72 38.41
CA THR A 13 -20.92 -47.28 38.38
C THR A 13 -19.55 -46.67 38.20
N ARG A 14 -19.34 -46.03 37.04
CA ARG A 14 -18.15 -45.19 36.84
C ARG A 14 -18.18 -44.05 37.83
N PRO A 15 -17.09 -43.74 38.55
CA PRO A 15 -17.06 -42.60 39.45
C PRO A 15 -17.18 -41.32 38.65
N VAL A 16 -18.24 -40.57 38.88
CA VAL A 16 -18.36 -39.16 38.44
C VAL A 16 -17.46 -38.35 39.38
N ILE A 17 -16.31 -37.96 38.90
CA ILE A 17 -15.40 -37.05 39.63
C ILE A 17 -16.06 -35.68 39.67
N MET A 18 -16.78 -35.38 40.75
CA MET A 18 -17.24 -34.05 41.06
C MET A 18 -16.07 -33.23 41.60
N LEU A 19 -15.48 -32.39 40.76
CA LEU A 19 -14.52 -31.38 41.19
C LEU A 19 -15.26 -30.34 42.05
N LYS A 20 -15.18 -30.46 43.39
CA LYS A 20 -15.72 -29.51 44.36
C LYS A 20 -14.65 -28.48 44.70
N GLY A 21 -15.02 -27.18 44.71
CA GLY A 21 -14.20 -26.10 45.24
C GLY A 21 -13.58 -25.18 44.16
N GLU A 22 -12.56 -24.46 44.54
CA GLU A 22 -11.88 -23.44 43.67
C GLU A 22 -11.31 -24.01 42.37
N GLN A 23 -10.87 -25.26 42.37
CA GLN A 23 -10.37 -25.91 41.15
C GLN A 23 -11.45 -26.11 40.10
N GLY A 24 -12.69 -26.41 40.47
CA GLY A 24 -13.82 -26.51 39.55
C GLY A 24 -14.20 -25.16 38.93
N LYS A 25 -14.07 -24.08 39.71
CA LYS A 25 -14.29 -22.72 39.22
C LYS A 25 -13.18 -22.27 38.23
N LYS A 26 -11.91 -22.61 38.51
CA LYS A 26 -10.78 -22.34 37.63
C LYS A 26 -10.90 -23.11 36.31
N LEU A 27 -11.26 -24.39 36.37
CA LEU A 27 -11.48 -25.22 35.17
C LEU A 27 -12.64 -24.68 34.32
N ARG A 28 -13.76 -24.29 34.93
CA ARG A 28 -14.90 -23.69 34.23
C ARG A 28 -14.52 -22.36 33.54
N ARG A 29 -13.74 -21.50 34.24
CA ARG A 29 -13.23 -20.25 33.63
C ARG A 29 -12.29 -20.52 32.47
N ALA A 30 -11.37 -21.47 32.60
CA ALA A 30 -10.46 -21.87 31.52
C ALA A 30 -11.21 -22.42 30.29
N LEU A 31 -12.26 -23.23 30.50
CA LEU A 31 -13.11 -23.76 29.41
C LEU A 31 -13.92 -22.66 28.72
N ILE A 32 -14.42 -21.67 29.48
CA ILE A 32 -15.13 -20.51 28.88
C ILE A 32 -14.17 -19.67 28.06
N ILE A 33 -12.96 -19.39 28.55
CA ILE A 33 -11.94 -18.61 27.82
C ILE A 33 -11.49 -19.39 26.59
N ALA A 34 -11.25 -20.67 26.67
CA ALA A 34 -10.89 -21.50 25.52
C ALA A 34 -12.01 -21.58 24.48
N GLY A 35 -13.28 -21.66 24.91
CA GLY A 35 -14.44 -21.61 24.03
C GLY A 35 -14.61 -20.26 23.36
N ALA A 36 -14.41 -19.16 24.08
CA ALA A 36 -14.44 -17.81 23.51
C ALA A 36 -13.30 -17.58 22.49
N ALA A 37 -12.08 -18.04 22.82
CA ALA A 37 -10.96 -17.96 21.90
C ALA A 37 -11.20 -18.80 20.63
N ALA A 38 -11.74 -20.01 20.76
CA ALA A 38 -12.10 -20.86 19.63
C ALA A 38 -13.20 -20.22 18.77
N ALA A 39 -14.19 -19.58 19.39
CA ALA A 39 -15.25 -18.86 18.67
C ALA A 39 -14.71 -17.65 17.91
N VAL A 40 -13.77 -16.89 18.49
CA VAL A 40 -13.11 -15.76 17.80
C VAL A 40 -12.26 -16.24 16.63
N ILE A 41 -11.52 -17.34 16.80
CA ILE A 41 -10.73 -17.94 15.71
C ILE A 41 -11.66 -18.45 14.60
N LEU A 42 -12.76 -19.12 14.96
CA LEU A 42 -13.73 -19.60 13.98
C LEU A 42 -14.39 -18.43 13.24
N LEU A 43 -14.75 -17.37 13.94
CA LEU A 43 -15.31 -16.15 13.34
C LEU A 43 -14.28 -15.48 12.42
N ALA A 44 -13.01 -15.40 12.82
CA ALA A 44 -11.93 -14.87 11.98
C ALA A 44 -11.68 -15.75 10.75
N LEU A 45 -11.87 -17.07 10.84
CA LEU A 45 -11.79 -17.98 9.70
C LEU A 45 -12.99 -17.85 8.77
N LEU A 46 -14.19 -17.61 9.31
CA LEU A 46 -15.42 -17.38 8.53
C LEU A 46 -15.46 -15.99 7.90
N LEU A 47 -14.80 -15.00 8.51
CA LEU A 47 -14.68 -13.64 8.00
C LEU A 47 -13.41 -13.44 7.17
N ARG A 48 -12.63 -14.49 6.88
CA ARG A 48 -11.56 -14.38 5.89
C ARG A 48 -12.20 -13.93 4.59
N PRO A 49 -11.72 -12.83 3.97
CA PRO A 49 -12.15 -12.51 2.62
C PRO A 49 -11.92 -13.76 1.78
N GLU A 50 -12.93 -14.16 1.05
CA GLU A 50 -12.77 -15.26 0.09
C GLU A 50 -11.57 -14.94 -0.78
N PRO A 51 -10.75 -15.94 -1.17
CA PRO A 51 -9.68 -15.70 -2.13
C PRO A 51 -10.31 -15.00 -3.31
N VAL A 52 -9.70 -13.88 -3.75
CA VAL A 52 -10.20 -13.11 -4.89
C VAL A 52 -10.34 -14.05 -6.06
N LEU A 53 -11.58 -14.36 -6.37
CA LEU A 53 -11.91 -15.21 -7.50
C LEU A 53 -11.74 -14.37 -8.76
N MET A 54 -11.10 -14.93 -9.77
CA MET A 54 -10.96 -14.29 -11.09
C MET A 54 -12.31 -13.96 -11.75
N ASN A 55 -13.43 -14.43 -11.19
CA ASN A 55 -14.79 -14.14 -11.63
C ASN A 55 -15.46 -12.97 -10.89
N SER A 56 -14.72 -12.12 -10.21
CA SER A 56 -15.28 -10.88 -9.65
C SER A 56 -15.87 -9.98 -10.75
N ALA A 57 -16.83 -9.13 -10.38
CA ALA A 57 -17.48 -8.23 -11.35
C ALA A 57 -16.47 -7.31 -12.07
N GLU A 58 -15.41 -6.88 -11.38
CA GLU A 58 -14.35 -6.03 -11.95
C GLU A 58 -13.56 -6.80 -13.03
N ILE A 59 -13.15 -8.02 -12.73
CA ILE A 59 -12.43 -8.87 -13.68
C ILE A 59 -13.32 -9.24 -14.85
N ALA A 60 -14.60 -9.56 -14.60
CA ALA A 60 -15.57 -9.79 -15.65
C ALA A 60 -15.74 -8.59 -16.59
N ASN A 61 -15.68 -7.36 -16.04
CA ASN A 61 -15.69 -6.15 -16.86
C ASN A 61 -14.43 -6.01 -17.73
N VAL A 62 -13.25 -6.35 -17.20
CA VAL A 62 -12.00 -6.38 -17.98
C VAL A 62 -12.13 -7.40 -19.14
N TRP A 63 -12.61 -8.60 -18.86
CA TRP A 63 -12.84 -9.61 -19.90
C TRP A 63 -13.84 -9.18 -20.97
N ASN A 64 -14.96 -8.55 -20.57
CA ASN A 64 -15.94 -8.00 -21.49
C ASN A 64 -15.38 -6.86 -22.37
N ASN A 65 -14.44 -6.09 -21.83
CA ASN A 65 -13.75 -5.04 -22.59
C ASN A 65 -12.63 -5.60 -23.48
N GLY A 66 -12.20 -6.83 -23.26
CA GLY A 66 -11.13 -7.50 -24.00
C GLY A 66 -9.71 -7.02 -23.66
N VAL A 67 -9.55 -6.06 -22.76
CA VAL A 67 -8.25 -5.50 -22.34
C VAL A 67 -8.30 -5.02 -20.91
N LEU A 68 -7.16 -5.04 -20.22
CA LEU A 68 -6.95 -4.30 -18.95
C LEU A 68 -6.42 -2.90 -19.24
N ARG A 69 -7.15 -1.87 -18.85
CA ARG A 69 -6.74 -0.47 -18.99
C ARG A 69 -5.93 -0.03 -17.79
N VAL A 70 -4.65 0.24 -17.98
CA VAL A 70 -3.73 0.63 -16.90
C VAL A 70 -3.24 2.04 -17.09
N GLY A 71 -3.40 2.87 -16.07
CA GLY A 71 -2.81 4.20 -16.01
C GLY A 71 -1.30 4.10 -15.75
N LEU A 72 -0.50 4.52 -16.72
CA LEU A 72 0.96 4.53 -16.68
C LEU A 72 1.49 5.93 -16.91
N ARG A 73 2.60 6.27 -16.28
CA ARG A 73 3.38 7.46 -16.62
C ARG A 73 4.32 7.14 -17.78
N ASN A 74 4.90 8.19 -18.34
CA ASN A 74 5.86 8.05 -19.46
C ASN A 74 7.08 8.95 -19.27
N ASP A 75 7.29 9.44 -18.03
CA ASP A 75 8.28 10.46 -17.72
C ASP A 75 9.18 10.09 -16.54
N VAL A 76 9.20 8.81 -16.12
CA VAL A 76 9.99 8.34 -14.98
C VAL A 76 11.08 7.38 -15.45
N PRO A 77 12.34 7.83 -15.56
CA PRO A 77 13.44 7.02 -16.04
C PRO A 77 13.58 5.71 -15.25
N GLY A 78 13.71 4.59 -15.98
CA GLY A 78 13.88 3.23 -15.44
C GLY A 78 12.60 2.58 -14.89
N LEU A 79 11.55 3.35 -14.60
CA LEU A 79 10.27 2.81 -14.12
C LEU A 79 9.18 2.87 -15.20
N ALA A 80 9.01 4.03 -15.85
CA ALA A 80 8.02 4.23 -16.89
C ALA A 80 8.50 5.31 -17.86
N GLU A 81 9.16 4.91 -18.93
CA GLU A 81 9.71 5.80 -19.95
C GLU A 81 9.58 5.14 -21.32
N ASP A 82 8.98 5.87 -22.26
CA ASP A 82 8.85 5.46 -23.68
C ASP A 82 8.29 4.03 -23.87
N GLY A 83 7.32 3.64 -23.05
CA GLY A 83 6.68 2.33 -23.13
C GLY A 83 7.53 1.19 -22.55
N THR A 84 8.52 1.49 -21.73
CA THR A 84 9.42 0.54 -21.10
C THR A 84 9.57 0.82 -19.60
N GLY A 85 10.25 -0.08 -18.88
CA GLY A 85 10.57 0.03 -17.47
C GLY A 85 9.71 -0.85 -16.58
N LEU A 86 10.04 -0.86 -15.28
CA LEU A 86 9.45 -1.77 -14.31
C LEU A 86 7.91 -1.68 -14.24
N GLU A 87 7.35 -0.48 -14.27
CA GLU A 87 5.89 -0.29 -14.21
C GLU A 87 5.19 -0.84 -15.46
N TRP A 88 5.83 -0.73 -16.62
CA TRP A 88 5.34 -1.34 -17.87
C TRP A 88 5.38 -2.86 -17.83
N GLU A 89 6.46 -3.45 -17.31
CA GLU A 89 6.59 -4.90 -17.16
C GLU A 89 5.53 -5.45 -16.20
N ILE A 90 5.28 -4.76 -15.07
CA ILE A 90 4.24 -5.14 -14.11
C ILE A 90 2.85 -5.02 -14.75
N ALA A 91 2.59 -3.95 -15.50
CA ALA A 91 1.30 -3.74 -16.18
C ALA A 91 1.03 -4.84 -17.22
N GLN A 92 2.04 -5.18 -18.01
CA GLN A 92 1.96 -6.26 -19.00
C GLN A 92 1.68 -7.61 -18.33
N ALA A 93 2.46 -7.95 -17.29
CA ALA A 93 2.28 -9.22 -16.56
C ALA A 93 0.90 -9.31 -15.89
N LEU A 94 0.40 -8.21 -15.32
CA LEU A 94 -0.92 -8.16 -14.71
C LEU A 94 -2.03 -8.33 -15.73
N ALA A 95 -1.93 -7.65 -16.87
CA ALA A 95 -2.89 -7.75 -17.96
C ALA A 95 -2.95 -9.17 -18.52
N GLU A 96 -1.80 -9.77 -18.81
CA GLU A 96 -1.72 -11.15 -19.29
C GLU A 96 -2.28 -12.15 -18.27
N ARG A 97 -1.97 -11.96 -16.98
CA ARG A 97 -2.49 -12.82 -15.92
C ARG A 97 -4.02 -12.78 -15.84
N ILE A 98 -4.63 -11.61 -15.97
CA ILE A 98 -6.08 -11.45 -15.92
C ILE A 98 -6.71 -12.00 -17.21
N MET A 99 -6.21 -11.60 -18.37
CA MET A 99 -6.81 -11.97 -19.66
C MET A 99 -6.66 -13.45 -19.99
N SER A 100 -5.55 -14.09 -19.66
CA SER A 100 -5.33 -15.53 -19.90
C SER A 100 -6.30 -16.46 -19.12
N ASN A 101 -7.05 -15.92 -18.17
CA ASN A 101 -8.11 -16.63 -17.46
C ASN A 101 -9.50 -16.43 -18.10
N SER A 102 -9.61 -15.66 -19.18
CA SER A 102 -10.83 -15.52 -19.96
C SER A 102 -10.89 -16.59 -21.04
N ASP A 103 -12.03 -17.27 -21.15
CA ASP A 103 -12.25 -18.29 -22.20
C ASP A 103 -12.22 -17.68 -23.61
N ASP A 104 -12.52 -16.41 -23.75
CA ASP A 104 -12.59 -15.67 -25.01
C ASP A 104 -11.25 -15.06 -25.45
N TYR A 105 -10.23 -15.10 -24.59
CA TYR A 105 -8.93 -14.50 -24.88
C TYR A 105 -8.03 -15.45 -25.68
N THR A 106 -7.77 -15.12 -26.94
CA THR A 106 -6.96 -15.92 -27.86
C THR A 106 -5.49 -15.48 -27.93
N GLY A 107 -5.15 -14.34 -27.36
CA GLY A 107 -3.82 -13.74 -27.46
C GLY A 107 -3.58 -12.93 -28.74
N ASP A 108 -4.56 -12.86 -29.64
CA ASP A 108 -4.44 -12.10 -30.90
C ASP A 108 -4.54 -10.57 -30.69
N ILE A 109 -5.09 -10.16 -29.55
CA ILE A 109 -5.23 -8.76 -29.14
C ILE A 109 -4.35 -8.53 -27.93
N PRO A 110 -3.63 -7.38 -27.82
CA PRO A 110 -2.87 -7.04 -26.61
C PRO A 110 -3.77 -7.09 -25.37
N ALA A 111 -3.30 -7.77 -24.32
CA ALA A 111 -4.01 -7.83 -23.04
C ALA A 111 -4.03 -6.48 -22.31
N LEU A 112 -3.03 -5.63 -22.56
CA LEU A 112 -2.84 -4.32 -21.95
C LEU A 112 -3.24 -3.19 -22.87
N GLU A 113 -4.10 -2.29 -22.39
CA GLU A 113 -4.27 -0.95 -22.92
C GLU A 113 -3.62 0.05 -21.96
N ALA A 114 -2.48 0.59 -22.34
CA ALA A 114 -1.78 1.61 -21.57
C ALA A 114 -2.41 2.99 -21.79
N VAL A 115 -2.86 3.61 -20.71
CA VAL A 115 -3.46 4.94 -20.72
C VAL A 115 -2.49 5.91 -20.04
N GLU A 116 -1.98 6.89 -20.78
CA GLU A 116 -1.08 7.87 -20.20
C GLU A 116 -1.79 8.69 -19.11
N VAL A 117 -1.13 8.77 -17.95
CA VAL A 117 -1.60 9.55 -16.81
C VAL A 117 -0.50 10.43 -16.25
N THR A 118 -0.94 11.48 -15.58
CA THR A 118 -0.08 12.31 -14.73
C THR A 118 -0.47 12.11 -13.28
N SER A 119 0.38 12.55 -12.35
CA SER A 119 0.05 12.55 -10.92
C SER A 119 -1.25 13.30 -10.60
N MET A 120 -1.70 14.21 -11.48
CA MET A 120 -2.94 14.98 -11.30
C MET A 120 -4.16 14.32 -11.94
N SER A 121 -3.99 13.56 -13.01
CA SER A 121 -5.12 12.97 -13.76
C SER A 121 -5.51 11.58 -13.30
N VAL A 122 -4.60 10.82 -12.69
CA VAL A 122 -4.79 9.40 -12.34
C VAL A 122 -6.03 9.15 -11.47
N GLY A 123 -6.25 9.97 -10.45
CA GLY A 123 -7.39 9.82 -9.56
C GLY A 123 -8.74 10.09 -10.23
N ALA A 124 -8.80 10.99 -11.20
CA ALA A 124 -10.01 11.23 -11.99
C ALA A 124 -10.30 10.04 -12.92
N LYS A 125 -9.27 9.54 -13.63
CA LYS A 125 -9.38 8.41 -14.55
C LYS A 125 -9.75 7.08 -13.89
N LEU A 126 -9.29 6.84 -12.64
CA LEU A 126 -9.76 5.70 -11.83
C LEU A 126 -11.26 5.84 -11.50
N ARG A 127 -11.70 7.04 -11.11
CA ARG A 127 -13.09 7.26 -10.68
C ARG A 127 -14.09 7.23 -11.83
N ASP A 128 -13.74 7.76 -13.01
CA ASP A 128 -14.63 7.76 -14.17
C ASP A 128 -14.57 6.45 -14.96
N GLY A 129 -13.71 5.51 -14.54
CA GLY A 129 -13.57 4.20 -15.18
C GLY A 129 -12.80 4.25 -16.51
N SER A 130 -12.06 5.32 -16.80
CA SER A 130 -11.17 5.37 -17.96
C SER A 130 -9.98 4.43 -17.82
N ILE A 131 -9.60 4.09 -16.60
CA ILE A 131 -8.60 3.06 -16.26
C ILE A 131 -9.13 2.14 -15.17
N ASP A 132 -8.72 0.87 -15.22
CA ASP A 132 -9.09 -0.17 -14.28
C ASP A 132 -8.10 -0.23 -13.10
N ALA A 133 -6.83 0.06 -13.37
CA ALA A 133 -5.76 0.11 -12.38
C ALA A 133 -4.76 1.24 -12.69
N ALA A 134 -4.02 1.67 -11.67
CA ALA A 134 -2.95 2.64 -11.78
C ALA A 134 -1.62 2.01 -11.32
N ILE A 135 -0.60 2.09 -12.19
CA ILE A 135 0.78 1.70 -11.90
C ILE A 135 1.64 2.91 -12.30
N CYS A 136 1.71 3.91 -11.42
CA CYS A 136 2.26 5.22 -11.75
C CYS A 136 2.76 5.96 -10.52
N LEU A 137 3.67 5.35 -9.77
CA LEU A 137 4.22 5.85 -8.51
C LEU A 137 3.12 6.10 -7.45
N MET A 138 2.15 5.19 -7.31
CA MET A 138 1.10 5.28 -6.31
C MET A 138 1.62 4.83 -4.94
N PRO A 139 1.84 5.74 -3.98
CA PRO A 139 2.34 5.35 -2.66
C PRO A 139 1.30 4.56 -1.89
N ARG A 140 1.70 3.40 -1.41
CA ARG A 140 0.85 2.46 -0.69
C ARG A 140 0.30 3.06 0.59
N GLY A 141 -1.00 2.89 0.81
CA GLY A 141 -1.66 3.33 2.05
C GLY A 141 -1.89 4.83 2.16
N ALA A 142 -1.55 5.60 1.13
CA ALA A 142 -1.64 7.06 1.18
C ALA A 142 -3.08 7.60 1.17
N ASN A 143 -4.05 6.83 0.67
CA ASN A 143 -5.45 7.24 0.65
C ASN A 143 -6.38 6.03 0.76
N ALA A 144 -7.34 6.09 1.68
CA ALA A 144 -8.34 5.04 1.92
C ALA A 144 -9.36 4.86 0.76
N ALA A 145 -9.41 5.79 -0.19
CA ALA A 145 -10.24 5.65 -1.39
C ALA A 145 -9.71 4.60 -2.37
N TYR A 146 -8.46 4.16 -2.19
CA TYR A 146 -7.81 3.18 -3.04
C TYR A 146 -7.50 1.88 -2.29
N ALA A 147 -7.58 0.76 -3.02
CA ALA A 147 -7.00 -0.51 -2.64
C ALA A 147 -5.61 -0.62 -3.29
N TYR A 148 -4.68 -1.26 -2.59
CA TYR A 148 -3.28 -1.35 -3.01
C TYR A 148 -2.80 -2.80 -2.95
N SER A 149 -1.94 -3.17 -3.88
CA SER A 149 -1.10 -4.36 -3.79
C SER A 149 0.00 -4.19 -2.72
N ARG A 150 0.87 -5.18 -2.56
CA ARG A 150 2.20 -4.97 -1.97
C ARG A 150 3.01 -3.97 -2.80
N ALA A 151 4.04 -3.39 -2.20
CA ALA A 151 4.94 -2.52 -2.93
C ALA A 151 5.78 -3.30 -3.95
N TYR A 152 5.98 -2.69 -5.12
CA TYR A 152 6.89 -3.18 -6.15
C TYR A 152 8.19 -2.37 -6.21
N TYR A 153 8.23 -1.20 -5.56
CA TYR A 153 9.41 -0.34 -5.53
C TYR A 153 9.43 0.50 -4.26
N ASP A 154 10.61 0.60 -3.67
CA ASP A 154 10.91 1.43 -2.50
C ASP A 154 11.75 2.63 -2.92
N ASP A 155 11.25 3.84 -2.65
CA ASP A 155 11.85 5.10 -3.06
C ASP A 155 12.21 5.93 -1.81
N PRO A 156 13.47 5.88 -1.35
CA PRO A 156 13.92 6.63 -0.19
C PRO A 156 13.73 8.14 -0.37
N CYS A 157 13.34 8.83 0.70
CA CYS A 157 13.16 10.27 0.70
C CYS A 157 14.20 10.97 1.55
N TYR A 158 14.67 12.09 1.07
CA TYR A 158 15.75 12.85 1.69
C TYR A 158 15.37 14.32 1.92
N ILE A 159 16.01 14.89 2.91
CA ILE A 159 16.12 16.34 3.03
C ILE A 159 17.45 16.74 2.41
N LEU A 160 17.41 17.54 1.35
CA LEU A 160 18.62 18.10 0.74
C LEU A 160 18.88 19.49 1.28
N VAL A 161 20.13 19.77 1.56
CA VAL A 161 20.66 21.05 2.06
C VAL A 161 21.89 21.49 1.25
N LYS A 162 22.30 22.73 1.39
CA LYS A 162 23.61 23.14 0.91
C LYS A 162 24.70 22.47 1.73
N PRO A 163 25.85 22.11 1.12
CA PRO A 163 26.96 21.49 1.82
C PRO A 163 27.36 22.27 3.08
N GLY A 164 27.63 21.56 4.17
CA GLY A 164 27.93 22.11 5.49
C GLY A 164 26.73 22.26 6.43
N ASN A 165 25.51 21.98 5.95
CA ASN A 165 24.27 22.05 6.75
C ASN A 165 23.65 20.65 7.02
N GLU A 166 24.41 19.56 6.87
CA GLU A 166 23.92 18.19 6.97
C GLU A 166 23.33 17.84 8.35
N ASN A 167 23.77 18.59 9.38
CA ASN A 167 23.33 18.41 10.77
C ASN A 167 22.59 19.64 11.32
N ALA A 168 22.08 20.51 10.46
CA ALA A 168 21.35 21.69 10.89
C ALA A 168 20.09 21.28 11.68
N ASP A 169 19.67 22.12 12.62
CA ASP A 169 18.45 21.87 13.40
C ASP A 169 17.22 22.00 12.51
N MET A 170 16.57 20.87 12.22
CA MET A 170 15.39 20.80 11.37
C MET A 170 14.26 21.74 11.82
N SER A 171 14.15 22.03 13.11
CA SER A 171 13.13 22.93 13.65
C SER A 171 13.30 24.39 13.21
N LYS A 172 14.48 24.74 12.72
CA LYS A 172 14.83 26.11 12.28
C LYS A 172 14.88 26.27 10.77
N LEU A 173 14.84 25.13 10.01
CA LEU A 173 14.94 25.18 8.58
C LEU A 173 13.60 25.54 7.92
N LYS A 174 13.65 26.35 6.88
CA LYS A 174 12.57 26.51 5.92
C LYS A 174 12.72 25.40 4.89
N VAL A 175 11.73 24.48 4.83
CA VAL A 175 11.80 23.31 3.95
C VAL A 175 10.83 23.46 2.81
N GLY A 176 11.35 23.39 1.58
CA GLY A 176 10.55 23.31 0.36
C GLY A 176 10.12 21.86 0.07
N CYS A 177 8.96 21.66 -0.49
CA CYS A 177 8.50 20.37 -1.01
C CYS A 177 7.54 20.59 -2.18
N ILE A 178 7.30 19.54 -2.98
CA ILE A 178 6.27 19.59 -4.00
C ILE A 178 4.90 19.65 -3.35
N GLN A 179 4.09 20.60 -3.76
CA GLN A 179 2.70 20.74 -3.36
C GLN A 179 1.81 20.39 -4.55
N SER A 180 0.87 19.47 -4.31
CA SER A 180 -0.19 19.22 -5.26
C SER A 180 -1.03 20.50 -5.48
N ALA A 181 -1.21 20.90 -6.72
CA ALA A 181 -2.06 22.04 -7.09
C ALA A 181 -3.56 21.77 -6.86
N SER A 182 -3.95 20.55 -6.50
CA SER A 182 -5.35 20.16 -6.30
C SER A 182 -5.83 20.50 -4.90
N SER A 183 -6.80 21.39 -4.81
CA SER A 183 -7.61 21.62 -3.60
C SER A 183 -8.65 20.52 -3.36
N SER A 184 -8.78 19.55 -4.27
CA SER A 184 -9.65 18.38 -4.09
C SER A 184 -9.00 17.40 -3.11
N ASN A 185 -9.82 16.67 -2.33
CA ASN A 185 -9.39 15.59 -1.43
C ASN A 185 -8.81 14.37 -2.18
N LEU A 186 -8.38 14.55 -3.44
CA LEU A 186 -7.73 13.53 -4.24
C LEU A 186 -6.25 13.51 -3.90
N TYR A 187 -5.80 12.35 -3.49
CA TYR A 187 -4.39 12.10 -3.34
C TYR A 187 -3.67 12.24 -4.67
N VAL A 188 -2.64 13.08 -4.68
CA VAL A 188 -1.78 13.27 -5.84
C VAL A 188 -0.40 12.71 -5.49
N PRO A 189 0.12 11.73 -6.23
CA PRO A 189 1.41 11.09 -5.92
C PRO A 189 2.56 12.08 -5.71
N SER A 190 2.59 13.19 -6.42
CA SER A 190 3.61 14.24 -6.27
C SER A 190 3.66 14.90 -4.88
N GLY A 191 2.58 14.83 -4.10
CA GLY A 191 2.51 15.33 -2.72
C GLY A 191 2.97 14.34 -1.65
N ALA A 192 3.40 13.13 -2.04
CA ALA A 192 3.72 12.06 -1.09
C ALA A 192 4.88 12.41 -0.16
N THR A 193 5.95 13.00 -0.68
CA THR A 193 7.11 13.43 0.11
C THR A 193 6.73 14.49 1.14
N ARG A 194 5.78 15.38 0.79
CA ARG A 194 5.23 16.35 1.74
C ARG A 194 4.51 15.68 2.90
N ASN A 195 3.78 14.59 2.66
CA ASN A 195 3.10 13.86 3.73
C ASN A 195 4.08 13.19 4.68
N LEU A 196 5.17 12.61 4.16
CA LEU A 196 6.26 12.08 4.98
C LEU A 196 6.90 13.18 5.84
N LEU A 197 7.15 14.34 5.26
CA LEU A 197 7.69 15.49 5.98
C LEU A 197 6.74 15.94 7.10
N PHE A 198 5.43 16.01 6.87
CA PHE A 198 4.45 16.31 7.91
C PHE A 198 4.41 15.25 9.01
N SER A 199 4.52 13.97 8.67
CA SER A 199 4.60 12.88 9.66
C SER A 199 5.86 13.01 10.50
N TYR A 200 7.00 13.24 9.87
CA TYR A 200 8.26 13.48 10.57
C TYR A 200 8.13 14.59 11.61
N TYR A 201 7.54 15.73 11.24
CA TYR A 201 7.37 16.84 12.16
C TYR A 201 6.26 16.63 13.19
N SER A 202 5.26 15.82 12.93
CA SER A 202 4.22 15.49 13.92
C SER A 202 4.80 14.73 15.11
N ASP A 203 5.84 13.94 14.91
CA ASP A 203 6.53 13.20 15.95
C ASP A 203 7.46 14.09 16.80
N TYR A 204 7.77 15.30 16.29
CA TYR A 204 8.59 16.33 16.96
C TYR A 204 7.76 17.42 17.65
N LYS A 205 6.50 17.16 18.01
CA LYS A 205 5.57 18.14 18.59
C LYS A 205 6.10 18.87 19.83
N ASP A 206 6.97 18.25 20.61
CA ASP A 206 7.57 18.86 21.81
C ASP A 206 8.73 19.81 21.51
N SER A 207 9.20 19.91 20.26
CA SER A 207 10.36 20.73 19.87
C SER A 207 10.03 22.15 19.43
N GLY A 208 8.75 22.57 19.47
CA GLY A 208 8.33 23.91 19.03
C GLY A 208 8.31 24.10 17.52
N TYR A 209 8.33 23.00 16.74
CA TYR A 209 8.33 23.05 15.28
C TYR A 209 7.03 23.65 14.73
N ASN A 210 7.19 24.57 13.79
CA ASN A 210 6.08 25.23 13.11
C ASN A 210 5.96 24.75 11.65
N THR A 211 4.89 24.05 11.32
CA THR A 211 4.58 23.64 9.95
C THR A 211 4.46 24.80 8.95
N ALA A 212 4.35 26.05 9.45
CA ALA A 212 4.40 27.25 8.60
C ALA A 212 5.77 27.45 7.91
N SER A 213 6.81 26.72 8.33
CA SER A 213 8.13 26.73 7.68
C SER A 213 8.20 25.83 6.46
N ILE A 214 7.12 25.11 6.12
CA ILE A 214 7.05 24.26 4.92
C ILE A 214 6.45 25.07 3.77
N THR A 215 7.22 25.23 2.69
CA THR A 215 6.79 25.93 1.47
C THR A 215 6.54 24.94 0.35
N GLY A 216 5.34 25.01 -0.28
CA GLY A 216 4.97 24.18 -1.41
C GLY A 216 5.38 24.80 -2.74
N TYR A 217 5.91 23.98 -3.66
CA TYR A 217 6.28 24.35 -5.02
C TYR A 217 5.51 23.51 -6.03
N ALA A 218 5.17 24.11 -7.18
CA ALA A 218 4.40 23.44 -8.21
C ALA A 218 5.25 22.52 -9.10
N SER A 219 6.56 22.80 -9.22
CA SER A 219 7.48 22.01 -10.04
C SER A 219 8.78 21.70 -9.31
N TYR A 220 9.45 20.62 -9.73
CA TYR A 220 10.79 20.30 -9.21
C TYR A 220 11.82 21.37 -9.60
N THR A 221 11.72 21.96 -10.78
CA THR A 221 12.60 23.06 -11.20
C THR A 221 12.51 24.24 -10.23
N ASP A 222 11.29 24.69 -9.90
CA ASP A 222 11.10 25.80 -8.95
C ASP A 222 11.59 25.42 -7.54
N LEU A 223 11.40 24.14 -7.15
CA LEU A 223 11.85 23.64 -5.86
C LEU A 223 13.37 23.70 -5.71
N PHE A 224 14.10 23.20 -6.71
CA PHE A 224 15.57 23.27 -6.74
C PHE A 224 16.09 24.70 -6.84
N ASP A 225 15.46 25.51 -7.67
CA ASP A 225 15.80 26.93 -7.80
C ASP A 225 15.65 27.71 -6.49
N ALA A 226 14.62 27.37 -5.70
CA ALA A 226 14.41 27.98 -4.41
C ALA A 226 15.54 27.64 -3.41
N LEU A 227 16.06 26.40 -3.43
CA LEU A 227 17.20 26.00 -2.61
C LEU A 227 18.48 26.72 -3.06
N ASP A 228 18.73 26.79 -4.38
CA ASP A 228 19.89 27.47 -4.93
C ASP A 228 19.91 28.96 -4.59
N LYS A 229 18.76 29.61 -4.70
CA LYS A 229 18.58 31.04 -4.41
C LYS A 229 18.50 31.35 -2.89
N GLY A 230 18.47 30.30 -2.03
CA GLY A 230 18.34 30.48 -0.58
C GLY A 230 16.96 30.99 -0.12
N GLN A 231 15.92 30.78 -0.91
CA GLN A 231 14.53 31.08 -0.53
C GLN A 231 14.02 30.06 0.50
N VAL A 232 14.54 28.84 0.43
CA VAL A 232 14.41 27.78 1.44
C VAL A 232 15.81 27.30 1.84
N ASP A 233 15.93 26.76 3.05
CA ASP A 233 17.18 26.24 3.61
C ASP A 233 17.41 24.78 3.22
N ALA A 234 16.32 24.07 2.95
CA ALA A 234 16.30 22.65 2.59
C ALA A 234 15.14 22.32 1.66
N ILE A 235 15.21 21.18 0.97
CA ILE A 235 14.08 20.62 0.20
C ILE A 235 13.87 19.14 0.55
N ALA A 236 12.63 18.71 0.62
CA ALA A 236 12.24 17.31 0.76
C ALA A 236 12.00 16.71 -0.63
N ILE A 237 12.68 15.60 -0.94
CA ILE A 237 12.64 14.97 -2.26
C ILE A 237 12.85 13.46 -2.15
N ASN A 238 12.24 12.69 -3.03
CA ASN A 238 12.46 11.26 -3.19
C ASN A 238 13.63 10.99 -4.15
N GLU A 239 14.25 9.82 -4.04
CA GLU A 239 15.49 9.48 -4.76
C GLU A 239 15.31 9.52 -6.29
N LEU A 240 14.19 8.99 -6.81
CA LEU A 240 13.89 9.03 -8.24
C LEU A 240 13.90 10.46 -8.81
N MET A 241 13.29 11.39 -8.09
CA MET A 241 13.23 12.79 -8.53
C MET A 241 14.55 13.52 -8.27
N LEU A 242 15.29 13.14 -7.23
CA LEU A 242 16.65 13.62 -7.02
C LEU A 242 17.56 13.23 -8.18
N ASN A 243 17.50 11.97 -8.62
CA ASN A 243 18.29 11.48 -9.76
C ASN A 243 17.92 12.21 -11.06
N LYS A 244 16.62 12.50 -11.27
CA LYS A 244 16.14 13.18 -12.49
C LYS A 244 16.48 14.67 -12.52
N TYR A 245 16.33 15.38 -11.41
CA TYR A 245 16.40 16.85 -11.37
C TYR A 245 17.61 17.41 -10.63
N GLY A 246 18.32 16.57 -9.87
CA GLY A 246 19.48 16.96 -9.07
C GLY A 246 20.83 16.86 -9.78
N GLU A 247 20.88 16.35 -11.02
CA GLU A 247 22.09 16.15 -11.77
C GLU A 247 22.86 17.48 -11.96
N GLY A 248 24.18 17.43 -11.74
CA GLY A 248 25.06 18.59 -11.89
C GLY A 248 25.00 19.61 -10.76
N ARG A 249 24.20 19.37 -9.70
CA ARG A 249 24.05 20.25 -8.55
C ARG A 249 24.80 19.69 -7.33
N ALA A 250 25.41 20.56 -6.55
CA ALA A 250 26.18 20.18 -5.35
C ALA A 250 25.30 20.34 -4.09
N TYR A 251 24.55 19.30 -3.73
CA TYR A 251 23.79 19.24 -2.47
C TYR A 251 24.34 18.18 -1.54
N ALA A 252 24.00 18.30 -0.27
CA ALA A 252 24.25 17.31 0.76
C ALA A 252 22.92 16.73 1.27
N LYS A 253 22.90 15.46 1.64
CA LYS A 253 21.77 14.86 2.34
C LYS A 253 21.86 15.21 3.82
N HIS A 254 20.79 15.77 4.37
CA HIS A 254 20.64 15.98 5.80
C HIS A 254 20.54 14.64 6.52
N THR A 255 20.97 14.60 7.79
CA THR A 255 20.93 13.38 8.63
C THR A 255 19.53 12.96 9.07
N ALA A 256 18.53 13.83 8.95
CA ALA A 256 17.14 13.49 9.26
C ALA A 256 16.59 12.46 8.26
N ASP A 257 16.04 11.38 8.80
CA ASP A 257 15.32 10.36 8.02
C ASP A 257 13.83 10.70 8.03
N ILE A 258 13.29 11.02 6.86
CA ILE A 258 11.86 11.31 6.69
C ILE A 258 11.08 10.10 6.15
N GLY A 259 11.76 8.97 5.89
CA GLY A 259 11.16 7.71 5.49
C GLY A 259 11.28 7.40 4.01
N THR A 260 10.54 6.37 3.59
CA THR A 260 10.57 5.79 2.25
C THR A 260 9.15 5.76 1.68
N LEU A 261 8.99 6.06 0.41
CA LEU A 261 7.76 5.83 -0.34
C LEU A 261 7.76 4.40 -0.89
N HIS A 262 6.67 3.69 -0.67
CA HIS A 262 6.46 2.32 -1.12
C HIS A 262 5.43 2.34 -2.24
N TYR A 263 5.83 2.18 -3.50
CA TYR A 263 4.91 2.25 -4.63
C TYR A 263 4.23 0.92 -4.88
N ALA A 264 2.91 0.97 -5.14
CA ALA A 264 2.05 -0.20 -5.31
C ALA A 264 1.10 -0.01 -6.50
N VAL A 265 0.57 -1.12 -7.00
CA VAL A 265 -0.58 -1.09 -7.92
C VAL A 265 -1.79 -0.61 -7.14
N ALA A 266 -2.51 0.36 -7.66
CA ALA A 266 -3.68 0.94 -7.02
C ALA A 266 -4.93 0.81 -7.88
N THR A 267 -6.06 0.53 -7.23
CA THR A 267 -7.41 0.57 -7.81
C THR A 267 -8.33 1.37 -6.91
N LEU A 268 -9.57 1.64 -7.31
CA LEU A 268 -10.56 2.12 -6.35
C LEU A 268 -10.78 1.07 -5.25
N SER A 269 -11.01 1.50 -4.01
CA SER A 269 -11.27 0.57 -2.90
C SER A 269 -12.55 -0.27 -3.11
N ALA A 270 -13.52 0.26 -3.87
CA ALA A 270 -14.71 -0.48 -4.29
C ALA A 270 -14.38 -1.59 -5.34
N ASN A 271 -13.21 -1.48 -6.00
CA ASN A 271 -12.76 -2.36 -7.08
C ASN A 271 -11.40 -2.99 -6.67
N SER A 272 -11.37 -3.72 -5.56
CA SER A 272 -10.13 -4.22 -4.97
C SER A 272 -9.62 -5.54 -5.56
N ALA A 273 -10.41 -6.20 -6.41
CA ALA A 273 -10.05 -7.51 -6.95
C ALA A 273 -8.78 -7.45 -7.81
N ILE A 274 -8.66 -6.46 -8.68
CA ILE A 274 -7.47 -6.28 -9.53
C ILE A 274 -6.23 -6.00 -8.67
N ALA A 275 -6.34 -5.14 -7.62
CA ALA A 275 -5.24 -4.89 -6.70
C ALA A 275 -4.81 -6.16 -5.95
N THR A 276 -5.77 -7.04 -5.60
CA THR A 276 -5.47 -8.32 -4.94
C THR A 276 -4.79 -9.30 -5.90
N VAL A 277 -5.22 -9.37 -7.16
CA VAL A 277 -4.54 -10.18 -8.19
C VAL A 277 -3.11 -9.67 -8.40
N ALA A 278 -2.92 -8.35 -8.44
CA ALA A 278 -1.59 -7.74 -8.52
C ALA A 278 -0.74 -8.09 -7.30
N ASP A 279 -1.31 -8.07 -6.09
CA ASP A 279 -0.61 -8.44 -4.86
C ASP A 279 -0.11 -9.91 -4.91
N MET A 280 -0.95 -10.83 -5.36
CA MET A 280 -0.58 -12.24 -5.53
C MET A 280 0.52 -12.39 -6.58
N MET A 281 0.37 -11.75 -7.74
CA MET A 281 1.34 -11.79 -8.82
C MET A 281 2.71 -11.25 -8.37
N LEU A 282 2.75 -10.10 -7.73
CA LEU A 282 3.98 -9.51 -7.22
C LEU A 282 4.65 -10.39 -6.16
N SER A 283 3.87 -11.09 -5.31
CA SER A 283 4.39 -12.10 -4.40
C SER A 283 5.11 -13.25 -5.10
N GLU A 284 4.53 -13.73 -6.19
CA GLU A 284 5.11 -14.81 -6.98
C GLU A 284 6.36 -14.34 -7.73
N MET A 285 6.43 -13.06 -8.11
CA MET A 285 7.61 -12.42 -8.71
C MET A 285 8.74 -12.15 -7.70
N GLY A 286 8.48 -12.27 -6.39
CA GLY A 286 9.48 -12.12 -5.33
C GLY A 286 9.57 -10.74 -4.70
N TYR A 287 8.55 -9.89 -4.89
CA TYR A 287 8.42 -8.58 -4.21
C TYR A 287 7.91 -8.71 -2.78
#